data_d05db0dca349e2604c0bbb974fc7a4ea
#
_entry.id   d05db0dca349e2604c0bbb974fc7a4ea
#
_cell.length_a   1.000
_cell.length_b   1.000
_cell.length_c   1.000
_cell.angle_alpha   90.00
_cell.angle_beta   90.00
_cell.angle_gamma   90.00
#
_symmetry.space_group_name_H-M   'P 1'
#
loop_
_entity.id
_entity.type
_entity.pdbx_description
1 polymer ?
#
loop_
_entity_poly.entity_id
_entity_poly.type
_entity_poly.pdbx_seq_one_letter_code
_entity_poly.pdbx_strand_id
1 'polypeptide(L)'
;MRSIDQALGFYRDQLGLTVSLRETVEIEKVHAAMLPVGESRIELLEATDADSVIAKFIAKRGEGLHHVALTVSDLNAAVERLKAAGARLLNEPRAGADGHLYVFIHPASTGGVLLELVQE
;
A
#
# COMPACT_ATOMS: atom_id res chain seq x y z
N MET A 1 -6.62 -4.11 -7.74
CA MET A 1 -7.43 -3.99 -8.97
C MET A 1 -6.98 -5.01 -9.98
N ARG A 2 -7.92 -5.66 -10.66
CA ARG A 2 -7.58 -6.54 -11.79
C ARG A 2 -7.04 -5.75 -12.97
N SER A 3 -7.52 -4.51 -13.14
CA SER A 3 -7.09 -3.64 -14.22
C SER A 3 -7.12 -2.19 -13.76
N ILE A 4 -5.98 -1.51 -13.80
CA ILE A 4 -5.90 -0.08 -13.50
C ILE A 4 -6.72 0.71 -14.51
N ASP A 5 -6.64 0.36 -15.79
CA ASP A 5 -7.37 1.10 -16.83
C ASP A 5 -8.88 1.04 -16.62
N GLN A 6 -9.41 -0.12 -16.21
CA GLN A 6 -10.83 -0.24 -15.88
C GLN A 6 -11.19 0.56 -14.61
N ALA A 7 -10.34 0.49 -13.59
CA ALA A 7 -10.56 1.24 -12.34
C ALA A 7 -10.56 2.75 -12.58
N LEU A 8 -9.74 3.25 -13.49
CA LEU A 8 -9.70 4.67 -13.85
C LEU A 8 -11.00 5.16 -14.49
N GLY A 9 -11.80 4.26 -15.05
CA GLY A 9 -13.15 4.60 -15.52
C GLY A 9 -14.00 5.19 -14.41
N PHE A 10 -13.85 4.71 -13.17
CA PHE A 10 -14.51 5.29 -12.01
C PHE A 10 -13.71 6.43 -11.39
N TYR A 11 -12.47 6.15 -10.97
CA TYR A 11 -11.72 7.10 -10.13
C TYR A 11 -11.33 8.38 -10.87
N ARG A 12 -10.96 8.27 -12.13
CA ARG A 12 -10.59 9.42 -12.95
C ARG A 12 -11.79 9.99 -13.70
N ASP A 13 -12.51 9.14 -14.45
CA ASP A 13 -13.49 9.61 -15.42
C ASP A 13 -14.82 9.99 -14.76
N GLN A 14 -15.28 9.22 -13.79
CA GLN A 14 -16.54 9.52 -13.07
C GLN A 14 -16.30 10.39 -11.85
N LEU A 15 -15.32 10.07 -11.04
CA LEU A 15 -15.04 10.80 -9.79
C LEU A 15 -14.24 12.08 -10.02
N GLY A 16 -13.49 12.18 -11.10
CA GLY A 16 -12.77 13.39 -11.47
C GLY A 16 -11.37 13.52 -10.88
N LEU A 17 -10.80 12.45 -10.33
CA LEU A 17 -9.43 12.48 -9.83
C LEU A 17 -8.43 12.49 -10.99
N THR A 18 -7.24 13.03 -10.73
CA THR A 18 -6.16 13.09 -11.71
C THR A 18 -5.08 12.06 -11.37
N VAL A 19 -4.58 11.37 -12.39
CA VAL A 19 -3.42 10.47 -12.22
C VAL A 19 -2.16 11.33 -12.24
N SER A 20 -1.39 11.33 -11.14
CA SER A 20 -0.14 12.07 -11.05
C SER A 20 1.06 11.25 -11.51
N LEU A 21 1.00 9.92 -11.37
CA LEU A 21 2.10 9.02 -11.68
C LEU A 21 1.55 7.64 -12.01
N ARG A 22 2.11 7.03 -13.05
CA ARG A 22 1.97 5.60 -13.32
C ARG A 22 3.36 5.00 -13.42
N GLU A 23 3.59 3.88 -12.75
CA GLU A 23 4.88 3.21 -12.78
C GLU A 23 4.72 1.71 -12.63
N THR A 24 5.78 0.98 -12.99
CA THR A 24 5.88 -0.44 -12.74
C THR A 24 6.98 -0.67 -11.71
N VAL A 25 6.65 -1.35 -10.62
CA VAL A 25 7.61 -1.73 -9.58
C VAL A 25 7.96 -3.19 -9.81
N GLU A 26 9.05 -3.42 -10.52
CA GLU A 26 9.45 -4.76 -11.00
C GLU A 26 9.65 -5.75 -9.87
N ILE A 27 10.31 -5.31 -8.78
CA ILE A 27 10.63 -6.19 -7.67
C ILE A 27 9.37 -6.67 -6.95
N GLU A 28 8.31 -5.86 -6.94
CA GLU A 28 7.04 -6.21 -6.32
C GLU A 28 6.04 -6.78 -7.30
N LYS A 29 6.37 -6.79 -8.58
CA LYS A 29 5.54 -7.31 -9.67
C LYS A 29 4.17 -6.64 -9.71
N VAL A 30 4.16 -5.31 -9.66
CA VAL A 30 2.94 -4.51 -9.72
C VAL A 30 3.09 -3.32 -10.66
N HIS A 31 1.97 -2.97 -11.32
CA HIS A 31 1.78 -1.64 -11.89
C HIS A 31 1.08 -0.80 -10.82
N ALA A 32 1.45 0.46 -10.71
CA ALA A 32 0.86 1.38 -9.76
C ALA A 32 0.40 2.67 -10.45
N ALA A 33 -0.74 3.20 -10.03
CA ALA A 33 -1.22 4.51 -10.44
C ALA A 33 -1.55 5.31 -9.19
N MET A 34 -1.01 6.53 -9.10
CA MET A 34 -1.21 7.44 -7.98
C MET A 34 -2.24 8.50 -8.35
N LEU A 35 -3.23 8.68 -7.48
CA LEU A 35 -4.26 9.70 -7.64
C LEU A 35 -4.31 10.56 -6.37
N PRO A 36 -3.74 11.77 -6.39
CA PRO A 36 -3.78 12.66 -5.23
C PRO A 36 -5.20 13.05 -4.86
N VAL A 37 -5.47 13.11 -3.54
CA VAL A 37 -6.73 13.55 -2.97
C VAL A 37 -6.40 14.47 -1.80
N GLY A 38 -6.30 15.78 -2.05
CA GLY A 38 -5.80 16.72 -1.06
C GLY A 38 -4.36 16.36 -0.69
N GLU A 39 -4.08 16.21 0.60
CA GLU A 39 -2.76 15.81 1.09
C GLU A 39 -2.60 14.29 1.15
N SER A 40 -3.66 13.54 0.87
CA SER A 40 -3.64 12.09 0.80
C SER A 40 -3.59 11.61 -0.64
N ARG A 41 -3.58 10.31 -0.85
CA ARG A 41 -3.63 9.74 -2.20
C ARG A 41 -4.24 8.35 -2.19
N ILE A 42 -4.83 8.01 -3.31
CA ILE A 42 -5.26 6.65 -3.61
C ILE A 42 -4.21 6.06 -4.53
N GLU A 43 -3.78 4.85 -4.24
CA GLU A 43 -2.85 4.12 -5.09
C GLU A 43 -3.56 2.89 -5.64
N LEU A 44 -3.73 2.82 -6.96
CA LEU A 44 -4.29 1.66 -7.63
C LEU A 44 -3.15 0.70 -7.96
N LEU A 45 -3.30 -0.56 -7.58
CA LEU A 45 -2.29 -1.59 -7.79
C LEU A 45 -2.85 -2.72 -8.66
N GLU A 46 -2.08 -3.08 -9.69
CA GLU A 46 -2.40 -4.18 -10.60
C GLU A 46 -1.20 -5.12 -10.66
N ALA A 47 -1.44 -6.42 -10.50
CA ALA A 47 -0.36 -7.40 -10.55
C ALA A 47 0.17 -7.56 -11.98
N THR A 48 1.49 -7.68 -12.13
CA THR A 48 2.11 -8.00 -13.41
C THR A 48 2.37 -9.49 -13.58
N ASP A 49 2.22 -10.27 -12.51
CA ASP A 49 2.55 -11.69 -12.46
C ASP A 49 1.70 -12.38 -11.40
N ALA A 50 1.43 -13.67 -11.59
CA ALA A 50 0.67 -14.47 -10.62
C ALA A 50 1.37 -14.60 -9.26
N ASP A 51 2.70 -14.39 -9.20
CA ASP A 51 3.46 -14.42 -7.96
C ASP A 51 3.35 -13.13 -7.15
N SER A 52 2.76 -12.09 -7.73
CA SER A 52 2.59 -10.81 -7.04
C SER A 52 1.71 -10.98 -5.80
N VAL A 53 2.05 -10.25 -4.74
CA VAL A 53 1.23 -10.15 -3.52
C VAL A 53 -0.18 -9.68 -3.86
N ILE A 54 -0.30 -8.77 -4.82
CA ILE A 54 -1.60 -8.24 -5.27
C ILE A 54 -2.40 -9.32 -6.00
N ALA A 55 -1.77 -10.12 -6.85
CA ALA A 55 -2.45 -11.24 -7.53
C ALA A 55 -3.00 -12.23 -6.50
N LYS A 56 -2.22 -12.56 -5.49
CA LYS A 56 -2.63 -13.48 -4.42
C LYS A 56 -3.76 -12.90 -3.57
N PHE A 57 -3.70 -11.62 -3.28
CA PHE A 57 -4.75 -10.92 -2.56
C PHE A 57 -6.08 -11.00 -3.31
N ILE A 58 -6.07 -10.67 -4.61
CA ILE A 58 -7.28 -10.68 -5.44
C ILE A 58 -7.84 -12.10 -5.58
N ALA A 59 -6.96 -13.10 -5.75
CA ALA A 59 -7.39 -14.50 -5.85
C ALA A 59 -8.09 -14.97 -4.57
N LYS A 60 -7.66 -14.47 -3.41
CA LYS A 60 -8.19 -14.89 -2.11
C LYS A 60 -9.41 -14.07 -1.69
N ARG A 61 -9.42 -12.77 -1.95
CA ARG A 61 -10.41 -11.83 -1.41
C ARG A 61 -11.18 -11.04 -2.47
N GLY A 62 -10.82 -11.15 -3.73
CA GLY A 62 -11.35 -10.30 -4.80
C GLY A 62 -10.73 -8.90 -4.77
N GLU A 63 -11.27 -8.01 -5.58
CA GLU A 63 -10.81 -6.62 -5.61
C GLU A 63 -11.25 -5.90 -4.34
N GLY A 64 -10.46 -4.95 -3.90
CA GLY A 64 -10.79 -4.13 -2.75
C GLY A 64 -9.58 -3.44 -2.15
N LEU A 65 -9.74 -2.93 -0.95
CA LEU A 65 -8.68 -2.23 -0.23
C LEU A 65 -7.62 -3.22 0.23
N HIS A 66 -6.37 -3.01 -0.18
CA HIS A 66 -5.25 -3.87 0.19
C HIS A 66 -4.63 -3.44 1.51
N HIS A 67 -4.30 -2.16 1.65
CA HIS A 67 -3.72 -1.65 2.88
C HIS A 67 -3.94 -0.15 3.03
N VAL A 68 -3.70 0.34 4.24
CA VAL A 68 -3.69 1.77 4.57
C VAL A 68 -2.28 2.13 5.02
N ALA A 69 -1.73 3.22 4.48
CA ALA A 69 -0.43 3.71 4.88
C ALA A 69 -0.58 5.00 5.68
N LEU A 70 0.13 5.10 6.79
CA LEU A 70 0.20 6.30 7.63
C LEU A 70 1.63 6.77 7.68
N THR A 71 1.82 8.09 7.56
CA THR A 71 3.14 8.71 7.68
C THR A 71 3.46 8.96 9.15
N VAL A 72 4.69 8.63 9.54
CA VAL A 72 5.21 8.89 10.89
C VAL A 72 6.52 9.68 10.79
N SER A 73 6.84 10.44 11.81
CA SER A 73 8.06 11.25 11.83
C SER A 73 9.30 10.43 12.19
N ASP A 74 9.14 9.41 13.04
CA ASP A 74 10.24 8.56 13.51
C ASP A 74 9.76 7.10 13.53
N LEU A 75 10.10 6.36 12.48
CA LEU A 75 9.63 4.98 12.34
C LEU A 75 10.24 4.07 13.40
N ASN A 76 11.52 4.23 13.71
CA ASN A 76 12.18 3.39 14.70
C ASN A 76 11.54 3.54 16.07
N ALA A 77 11.22 4.78 16.48
CA ALA A 77 10.52 5.03 17.73
C ALA A 77 9.11 4.41 17.75
N ALA A 78 8.38 4.52 16.63
CA ALA A 78 7.06 3.92 16.52
C ALA A 78 7.15 2.39 16.63
N VAL A 79 8.12 1.78 15.96
CA VAL A 79 8.34 0.32 15.99
C VAL A 79 8.65 -0.16 17.41
N GLU A 80 9.54 0.56 18.13
CA GLU A 80 9.87 0.22 19.52
C GLU A 80 8.63 0.24 20.41
N ARG A 81 7.80 1.25 20.27
CA ARG A 81 6.57 1.38 21.04
C ARG A 81 5.57 0.26 20.72
N LEU A 82 5.44 -0.08 19.43
CA LEU A 82 4.53 -1.15 18.99
C LEU A 82 5.01 -2.51 19.49
N LYS A 83 6.30 -2.79 19.40
CA LYS A 83 6.87 -4.05 19.92
C LYS A 83 6.66 -4.18 21.41
N ALA A 84 6.90 -3.10 22.16
CA ALA A 84 6.68 -3.09 23.61
C ALA A 84 5.22 -3.36 23.99
N ALA A 85 4.29 -2.95 23.14
CA ALA A 85 2.85 -3.18 23.33
C ALA A 85 2.37 -4.55 22.85
N GLY A 86 3.25 -5.36 22.24
CA GLY A 86 2.90 -6.69 21.75
C GLY A 86 2.34 -6.72 20.35
N ALA A 87 2.45 -5.65 19.57
CA ALA A 87 1.99 -5.63 18.18
C ALA A 87 2.86 -6.55 17.32
N ARG A 88 2.22 -7.21 16.35
CA ARG A 88 2.89 -8.12 15.43
C ARG A 88 3.29 -7.38 14.15
N LEU A 89 4.59 -7.24 13.94
CA LEU A 89 5.13 -6.62 12.74
C LEU A 89 5.47 -7.69 11.70
N LEU A 90 5.28 -7.37 10.43
CA LEU A 90 5.55 -8.29 9.33
C LEU A 90 6.98 -8.19 8.81
N ASN A 91 7.66 -7.07 9.10
CA ASN A 91 9.05 -6.86 8.69
C ASN A 91 9.73 -5.90 9.66
N GLU A 92 11.05 -5.91 9.68
CA GLU A 92 11.82 -4.86 10.33
C GLU A 92 11.83 -3.63 9.42
N PRO A 93 12.05 -2.41 9.96
CA PRO A 93 12.15 -1.22 9.13
C PRO A 93 13.16 -1.40 8.00
N ARG A 94 12.72 -1.10 6.78
CA ARG A 94 13.57 -1.20 5.58
C ARG A 94 13.21 -0.07 4.62
N ALA A 95 14.14 0.25 3.71
CA ALA A 95 13.92 1.26 2.69
C ALA A 95 13.08 0.67 1.55
N GLY A 96 12.04 1.39 1.13
CA GLY A 96 11.26 1.08 -0.05
C GLY A 96 11.94 1.57 -1.32
N ALA A 97 11.24 1.41 -2.46
CA ALA A 97 11.75 1.83 -3.77
C ALA A 97 12.04 3.33 -3.84
N ASP A 98 11.31 4.12 -3.07
CA ASP A 98 11.49 5.59 -2.99
C ASP A 98 12.53 6.02 -1.94
N GLY A 99 13.18 5.07 -1.26
CA GLY A 99 14.16 5.35 -0.23
C GLY A 99 13.60 5.64 1.16
N HIS A 100 12.29 5.74 1.31
CA HIS A 100 11.67 5.95 2.61
C HIS A 100 11.60 4.65 3.40
N LEU A 101 11.82 4.74 4.72
CA LEU A 101 11.69 3.59 5.61
C LEU A 101 10.22 3.24 5.79
N TYR A 102 9.93 1.93 5.83
CA TYR A 102 8.57 1.46 6.05
C TYR A 102 8.55 0.17 6.87
N VAL A 103 7.39 -0.10 7.46
CA VAL A 103 7.09 -1.36 8.14
C VAL A 103 5.61 -1.67 7.94
N PHE A 104 5.29 -2.97 7.82
CA PHE A 104 3.90 -3.43 7.82
C PHE A 104 3.53 -4.07 9.17
N ILE A 105 2.31 -3.80 9.61
CA ILE A 105 1.75 -4.36 10.84
C ILE A 105 0.69 -5.39 10.47
N HIS A 106 0.79 -6.58 11.08
CA HIS A 106 -0.12 -7.68 10.80
C HIS A 106 -1.56 -7.30 11.17
N PRO A 107 -2.55 -7.67 10.33
CA PRO A 107 -3.96 -7.35 10.58
C PRO A 107 -4.49 -7.82 11.94
N ALA A 108 -3.93 -8.87 12.52
CA ALA A 108 -4.33 -9.34 13.85
C ALA A 108 -4.13 -8.27 14.94
N SER A 109 -3.17 -7.35 14.77
CA SER A 109 -2.89 -6.28 15.72
C SER A 109 -3.68 -5.02 15.47
N THR A 110 -4.36 -4.90 14.33
CA THR A 110 -4.98 -3.64 13.86
C THR A 110 -6.49 -3.75 13.66
N GLY A 111 -7.10 -4.87 14.09
CA GLY A 111 -8.53 -5.06 13.87
C GLY A 111 -8.89 -5.47 12.44
N GLY A 112 -7.98 -6.14 11.73
CA GLY A 112 -8.26 -6.70 10.42
C GLY A 112 -7.73 -5.87 9.24
N VAL A 113 -7.01 -4.78 9.51
CA VAL A 113 -6.46 -3.91 8.46
C VAL A 113 -4.96 -4.13 8.31
N LEU A 114 -4.49 -4.41 7.11
CA LEU A 114 -3.05 -4.38 6.84
C LEU A 114 -2.62 -2.91 6.87
N LEU A 115 -1.78 -2.57 7.83
CA LEU A 115 -1.34 -1.19 8.05
C LEU A 115 0.13 -1.04 7.72
N GLU A 116 0.45 -0.02 6.94
CA GLU A 116 1.82 0.37 6.63
C GLU A 116 2.16 1.65 7.37
N LEU A 117 3.33 1.71 8.00
CA LEU A 117 3.89 2.96 8.52
C LEU A 117 5.07 3.35 7.66
N VAL A 118 5.10 4.61 7.23
CA VAL A 118 6.13 5.15 6.34
C VAL A 118 6.73 6.38 7.00
N GLN A 119 8.06 6.45 7.02
CA GLN A 119 8.76 7.64 7.50
C GLN A 119 9.09 8.55 6.32
N GLU A 120 8.72 9.77 6.43
CA GLU A 120 9.14 10.80 5.47
C GLU A 120 10.45 11.47 5.87
#